data_a07c7ca148ca140183a5da11e6e08638
#
_entry.id   a07c7ca148ca140183a5da11e6e08638
#
_cell.length_a   1.000
_cell.length_b   1.000
_cell.length_c   1.000
_cell.angle_alpha   90.00
_cell.angle_beta   90.00
_cell.angle_gamma   90.00
#
_symmetry.space_group_name_H-M   'P 1'
#
loop_
_entity.id
_entity.type
_entity.pdbx_description
1 polymer ?
#
loop_
_entity_poly.entity_id
_entity_poly.type
_entity_poly.pdbx_seq_one_letter_code
_entity_poly.pdbx_strand_id
1 'polypeptide(L)'
;MKFIVKLFPEIMIKSETVRKRFAKILTSNIRNILQKYDEETAVVRHWDYIEVRSKNEANREELIALLQRIPGIHHFLEVEEKQFTDLHHIFELTLADVATQLENKTFCVRVKRKGKHDFSSIEAERYIGGGLNQHIESARVKLTNPD
;
A
#
# COMPACT_ATOMS: atom_id res chain seq x y z
N MET A 1 0.34 -0.38 12.29
CA MET A 1 0.73 -0.69 10.89
C MET A 1 -0.41 -1.29 10.10
N LYS A 2 -0.37 -1.13 8.80
CA LYS A 2 -1.42 -1.59 7.88
C LYS A 2 -0.80 -2.18 6.63
N PHE A 3 -1.28 -3.35 6.21
CA PHE A 3 -0.87 -3.99 4.95
C PHE A 3 -2.07 -4.14 4.02
N ILE A 4 -1.84 -3.92 2.75
CA ILE A 4 -2.77 -4.20 1.66
C ILE A 4 -2.27 -5.43 0.91
N VAL A 5 -3.00 -6.52 1.02
CA VAL A 5 -2.67 -7.81 0.41
C VAL A 5 -3.44 -7.94 -0.91
N LYS A 6 -2.72 -8.18 -1.98
CA LYS A 6 -3.29 -8.35 -3.33
C LYS A 6 -3.34 -9.81 -3.73
N LEU A 7 -4.46 -10.19 -4.32
CA LEU A 7 -4.67 -11.51 -4.90
C LEU A 7 -4.04 -11.58 -6.29
N PHE A 8 -3.77 -12.81 -6.75
CA PHE A 8 -3.30 -13.01 -8.12
C PHE A 8 -4.31 -12.48 -9.15
N PRO A 9 -3.83 -11.84 -10.24
CA PRO A 9 -4.70 -11.35 -11.31
C PRO A 9 -5.61 -12.43 -11.90
N GLU A 10 -5.12 -13.66 -11.99
CA GLU A 10 -5.87 -14.82 -12.49
C GLU A 10 -7.12 -15.14 -11.65
N ILE A 11 -7.09 -14.82 -10.38
CA ILE A 11 -8.27 -14.97 -9.50
C ILE A 11 -9.26 -13.84 -9.74
N MET A 12 -8.78 -12.63 -10.01
CA MET A 12 -9.63 -11.46 -10.21
C MET A 12 -10.48 -11.53 -11.50
N ILE A 13 -10.03 -12.28 -12.50
CA ILE A 13 -10.77 -12.52 -13.75
C ILE A 13 -11.75 -13.71 -13.69
N LYS A 14 -11.73 -14.49 -12.62
CA LYS A 14 -12.69 -15.58 -12.40
C LYS A 14 -14.10 -15.04 -12.13
N SER A 15 -15.10 -15.92 -12.23
CA SER A 15 -16.48 -15.58 -11.88
C SER A 15 -16.55 -15.01 -10.45
N GLU A 16 -17.55 -14.19 -10.19
CA GLU A 16 -17.75 -13.58 -8.86
C GLU A 16 -17.81 -14.63 -7.74
N THR A 17 -18.49 -15.74 -7.97
CA THR A 17 -18.61 -16.82 -7.00
C THR A 17 -17.25 -17.45 -6.68
N VAL A 18 -16.45 -17.76 -7.69
CA VAL A 18 -15.11 -18.35 -7.51
C VAL A 18 -14.17 -17.35 -6.81
N ARG A 19 -14.18 -16.10 -7.24
CA ARG A 19 -13.38 -15.04 -6.63
C ARG A 19 -13.71 -14.83 -5.15
N LYS A 20 -15.00 -14.73 -4.81
CA LYS A 20 -15.46 -14.58 -3.42
C LYS A 20 -15.05 -15.77 -2.55
N ARG A 21 -15.19 -16.99 -3.06
CA ARG A 21 -14.79 -18.20 -2.36
C ARG A 21 -13.29 -18.22 -2.08
N PHE A 22 -12.48 -17.95 -3.08
CA PHE A 22 -11.03 -17.89 -2.93
C PHE A 22 -10.61 -16.82 -1.91
N ALA A 23 -11.14 -15.61 -2.06
CA ALA A 23 -10.85 -14.50 -1.15
C ALA A 23 -11.27 -14.80 0.29
N LYS A 24 -12.39 -15.48 0.49
CA LYS A 24 -12.85 -15.91 1.82
C LYS A 24 -11.89 -16.92 2.46
N ILE A 25 -11.44 -17.91 1.71
CA ILE A 25 -10.49 -18.93 2.18
C ILE A 25 -9.16 -18.25 2.52
N LEU A 26 -8.63 -17.43 1.63
CA LEU A 26 -7.37 -16.73 1.85
C LEU A 26 -7.45 -15.79 3.06
N THR A 27 -8.54 -15.04 3.21
CA THR A 27 -8.77 -14.17 4.38
C THR A 27 -8.74 -14.96 5.68
N SER A 28 -9.41 -16.13 5.70
CA SER A 28 -9.43 -17.01 6.87
C SER A 28 -8.03 -17.57 7.18
N ASN A 29 -7.28 -17.96 6.16
CA ASN A 29 -5.92 -18.47 6.33
C ASN A 29 -4.99 -17.38 6.87
N ILE A 30 -5.04 -16.18 6.31
CA ILE A 30 -4.26 -15.04 6.81
C ILE A 30 -4.60 -14.78 8.28
N ARG A 31 -5.88 -14.67 8.60
CA ARG A 31 -6.33 -14.44 9.98
C ARG A 31 -5.82 -15.52 10.94
N ASN A 32 -6.02 -16.77 10.59
CA ASN A 32 -5.63 -17.89 11.45
C ASN A 32 -4.12 -17.94 11.69
N ILE A 33 -3.32 -17.59 10.72
CA ILE A 33 -1.85 -17.60 10.84
C ILE A 33 -1.38 -16.39 11.66
N LEU A 34 -1.85 -15.19 11.32
CA LEU A 34 -1.39 -13.97 11.97
C LEU A 34 -1.88 -13.86 13.43
N GLN A 35 -3.12 -14.28 13.71
CA GLN A 35 -3.66 -14.21 15.06
C GLN A 35 -3.07 -15.23 16.02
N LYS A 36 -2.39 -16.26 15.55
CA LYS A 36 -1.56 -17.11 16.42
C LYS A 36 -0.36 -16.37 16.99
N TYR A 37 0.10 -15.35 16.29
CA TYR A 37 1.25 -14.55 16.67
C TYR A 37 0.84 -13.25 17.37
N ASP A 38 -0.19 -12.59 16.85
CA ASP A 38 -0.74 -11.33 17.36
C ASP A 38 -2.28 -11.40 17.29
N GLU A 39 -2.91 -11.73 18.42
CA GLU A 39 -4.37 -11.93 18.53
C GLU A 39 -5.19 -10.69 18.13
N GLU A 40 -4.61 -9.50 18.31
CA GLU A 40 -5.28 -8.24 17.97
C GLU A 40 -5.22 -7.88 16.48
N THR A 41 -4.54 -8.69 15.67
CA THR A 41 -4.47 -8.45 14.22
C THR A 41 -5.86 -8.58 13.60
N ALA A 42 -6.31 -7.48 12.99
CA ALA A 42 -7.56 -7.46 12.23
C ALA A 42 -7.28 -7.78 10.75
N VAL A 43 -8.09 -8.67 10.18
CA VAL A 43 -8.02 -9.06 8.77
C VAL A 43 -9.39 -8.86 8.15
N VAL A 44 -9.48 -7.93 7.21
CA VAL A 44 -10.73 -7.50 6.58
C VAL A 44 -10.65 -7.71 5.07
N ARG A 45 -11.66 -8.40 4.52
CA ARG A 45 -11.78 -8.60 3.08
C ARG A 45 -12.49 -7.41 2.43
N HIS A 46 -11.87 -6.87 1.40
CA HIS A 46 -12.46 -5.91 0.46
C HIS A 46 -12.70 -6.57 -0.90
N TRP A 47 -13.23 -5.82 -1.85
CA TRP A 47 -13.56 -6.35 -3.17
C TRP A 47 -12.34 -6.84 -3.96
N ASP A 48 -11.24 -6.10 -3.95
CA ASP A 48 -10.03 -6.35 -4.75
C ASP A 48 -8.75 -6.53 -3.94
N TYR A 49 -8.86 -6.54 -2.59
CA TYR A 49 -7.73 -6.73 -1.68
C TYR A 49 -8.18 -7.22 -0.32
N ILE A 50 -7.22 -7.67 0.47
CA ILE A 50 -7.42 -7.98 1.88
C ILE A 50 -6.58 -6.99 2.69
N GLU A 51 -7.18 -6.40 3.70
CA GLU A 51 -6.53 -5.48 4.60
C GLU A 51 -6.12 -6.20 5.89
N VAL A 52 -4.88 -5.99 6.29
CA VAL A 52 -4.34 -6.48 7.56
C VAL A 52 -3.93 -5.28 8.40
N ARG A 53 -4.42 -5.19 9.62
CA ARG A 53 -4.08 -4.15 10.59
C ARG A 53 -3.55 -4.76 11.87
N SER A 54 -2.43 -4.27 12.38
CA SER A 54 -1.91 -4.56 13.71
C SER A 54 -1.58 -3.26 14.41
N LYS A 55 -1.83 -3.23 15.72
CA LYS A 55 -1.48 -2.10 16.58
C LYS A 55 -0.04 -2.22 17.13
N ASN A 56 0.49 -3.43 17.16
CA ASN A 56 1.79 -3.70 17.73
C ASN A 56 2.88 -3.65 16.66
N GLU A 57 3.57 -2.51 16.57
CA GLU A 57 4.65 -2.32 15.61
C GLU A 57 5.88 -3.20 15.88
N ALA A 58 6.05 -3.69 17.11
CA ALA A 58 7.14 -4.61 17.44
C ALA A 58 7.03 -5.94 16.66
N ASN A 59 5.82 -6.32 16.25
CA ASN A 59 5.57 -7.53 15.47
C ASN A 59 5.72 -7.36 13.96
N ARG A 60 6.17 -6.19 13.50
CA ARG A 60 6.20 -5.84 12.06
C ARG A 60 6.98 -6.86 11.23
N GLU A 61 8.20 -7.17 11.62
CA GLU A 61 9.07 -8.08 10.86
C GLU A 61 8.50 -9.50 10.79
N GLU A 62 7.93 -9.97 11.89
CA GLU A 62 7.30 -11.29 11.95
C GLU A 62 6.03 -11.36 11.09
N LEU A 63 5.19 -10.33 11.12
CA LEU A 63 4.01 -10.27 10.29
C LEU A 63 4.37 -10.24 8.79
N ILE A 64 5.42 -9.52 8.43
CA ILE A 64 5.95 -9.51 7.05
C ILE A 64 6.43 -10.91 6.67
N ALA A 65 7.23 -11.55 7.51
CA ALA A 65 7.74 -12.89 7.25
C ALA A 65 6.62 -13.93 7.11
N LEU A 66 5.56 -13.83 7.92
CA LEU A 66 4.39 -14.68 7.82
C LEU A 66 3.62 -14.44 6.52
N LEU A 67 3.34 -13.19 6.17
CA LEU A 67 2.65 -12.84 4.93
C LEU A 67 3.38 -13.33 3.68
N GLN A 68 4.71 -13.30 3.67
CA GLN A 68 5.53 -13.81 2.57
C GLN A 68 5.39 -15.32 2.34
N ARG A 69 4.98 -16.07 3.35
CA ARG A 69 4.88 -17.52 3.32
C ARG A 69 3.47 -18.05 3.08
N ILE A 70 2.45 -17.19 3.09
CA ILE A 70 1.06 -17.62 2.89
C ILE A 70 0.80 -17.83 1.41
N PRO A 71 0.44 -19.06 0.97
CA PRO A 71 0.10 -19.30 -0.42
C PRO A 71 -1.20 -18.58 -0.79
N GLY A 72 -1.26 -18.07 -2.03
CA GLY A 72 -2.40 -17.33 -2.55
C GLY A 72 -2.24 -15.82 -2.49
N ILE A 73 -1.25 -15.30 -1.77
CA ILE A 73 -0.87 -13.89 -1.79
C ILE A 73 0.03 -13.64 -3.00
N HIS A 74 -0.40 -12.76 -3.89
CA HIS A 74 0.44 -12.32 -5.00
C HIS A 74 1.54 -11.37 -4.53
N HIS A 75 1.15 -10.32 -3.85
CA HIS A 75 2.06 -9.39 -3.15
C HIS A 75 1.29 -8.65 -2.06
N PHE A 76 2.01 -7.99 -1.20
CA PHE A 76 1.44 -7.08 -0.21
C PHE A 76 2.27 -5.80 -0.11
N LEU A 77 1.63 -4.74 0.33
CA LEU A 77 2.24 -3.43 0.52
C LEU A 77 1.96 -2.98 1.95
N GLU A 78 2.98 -2.54 2.64
CA GLU A 78 2.81 -1.76 3.87
C GLU A 78 2.40 -0.35 3.47
N VAL A 79 1.37 0.18 4.11
CA VAL A 79 0.79 1.48 3.77
C VAL A 79 0.59 2.34 5.00
N GLU A 80 0.80 3.63 4.83
CA GLU A 80 0.43 4.67 5.78
C GLU A 80 -0.92 5.26 5.40
N GLU A 81 -1.79 5.44 6.39
CA GLU A 81 -3.09 6.08 6.20
C GLU A 81 -3.08 7.44 6.88
N LYS A 82 -3.24 8.49 6.10
CA LYS A 82 -3.21 9.87 6.59
C LYS A 82 -4.38 10.65 6.04
N GLN A 83 -4.97 11.50 6.88
CA GLN A 83 -5.97 12.46 6.44
C GLN A 83 -5.29 13.69 5.86
N PHE A 84 -5.88 14.26 4.82
CA PHE A 84 -5.37 15.45 4.16
C PHE A 84 -6.51 16.46 3.94
N THR A 85 -6.14 17.72 3.80
CA THR A 85 -7.07 18.84 3.54
C THR A 85 -7.07 19.26 2.07
N ASP A 86 -5.90 19.29 1.44
CA ASP A 86 -5.68 19.71 0.05
C ASP A 86 -4.46 19.02 -0.56
N LEU A 87 -4.20 19.30 -1.82
CA LEU A 87 -3.08 18.72 -2.56
C LEU A 87 -1.71 19.08 -1.96
N HIS A 88 -1.56 20.33 -1.48
CA HIS A 88 -0.32 20.74 -0.84
C HIS A 88 -0.07 19.97 0.46
N HIS A 89 -1.09 19.74 1.25
CA HIS A 89 -0.99 18.93 2.46
C HIS A 89 -0.60 17.47 2.16
N ILE A 90 -1.10 16.88 1.06
CA ILE A 90 -0.64 15.56 0.59
C ILE A 90 0.86 15.59 0.31
N PHE A 91 1.34 16.63 -0.38
CA PHE A 91 2.76 16.80 -0.65
C PHE A 91 3.60 16.90 0.63
N GLU A 92 3.18 17.71 1.59
CA GLU A 92 3.88 17.86 2.88
C GLU A 92 3.97 16.54 3.65
N LEU A 93 2.85 15.79 3.72
CA LEU A 93 2.81 14.47 4.35
C LEU A 93 3.73 13.47 3.64
N THR A 94 3.72 13.48 2.31
CA THR A 94 4.57 12.60 1.51
C THR A 94 6.04 12.94 1.71
N LEU A 95 6.41 14.22 1.66
CA LEU A 95 7.78 14.66 1.88
C LEU A 95 8.31 14.20 3.24
N ALA A 96 7.51 14.35 4.30
CA ALA A 96 7.89 13.91 5.64
C ALA A 96 8.19 12.40 5.72
N ASP A 97 7.44 11.58 4.96
CA ASP A 97 7.59 10.13 4.99
C ASP A 97 8.75 9.62 4.14
N VAL A 98 9.05 10.26 3.01
CA VAL A 98 9.96 9.69 2.01
C VAL A 98 11.29 10.43 1.86
N ALA A 99 11.48 11.57 2.52
CA ALA A 99 12.65 12.43 2.32
C ALA A 99 13.97 11.66 2.43
N THR A 100 14.16 10.90 3.51
CA THR A 100 15.38 10.12 3.73
C THR A 100 15.49 8.90 2.83
N GLN A 101 14.34 8.33 2.42
CA GLN A 101 14.32 7.15 1.56
C GLN A 101 14.70 7.46 0.12
N LEU A 102 14.47 8.69 -0.33
CA LEU A 102 14.72 9.14 -1.69
C LEU A 102 16.10 9.76 -1.90
N GLU A 103 16.89 9.94 -0.86
CA GLU A 103 18.25 10.47 -0.99
C GLU A 103 19.08 9.64 -1.95
N ASN A 104 19.69 10.30 -2.94
CA ASN A 104 20.52 9.71 -3.99
C ASN A 104 19.80 8.66 -4.86
N LYS A 105 18.47 8.77 -4.97
CA LYS A 105 17.66 7.84 -5.78
C LYS A 105 16.88 8.55 -6.86
N THR A 106 16.49 7.76 -7.85
CA THR A 106 15.46 8.16 -8.81
C THR A 106 14.11 7.64 -8.35
N PHE A 107 13.05 8.40 -8.61
CA PHE A 107 11.71 8.04 -8.17
C PHE A 107 10.62 8.45 -9.17
N CYS A 108 9.45 7.87 -9.04
CA CYS A 108 8.24 8.37 -9.67
C CYS A 108 7.07 8.36 -8.68
N VAL A 109 6.16 9.29 -8.86
CA VAL A 109 4.92 9.35 -8.11
C VAL A 109 3.80 8.78 -8.95
N ARG A 110 2.99 7.90 -8.38
CA ARG A 110 1.78 7.34 -8.98
C ARG A 110 0.59 7.57 -8.07
N VAL A 111 -0.46 8.16 -8.58
CA VAL A 111 -1.66 8.50 -7.82
C VAL A 111 -2.86 7.76 -8.40
N LYS A 112 -3.54 7.00 -7.54
CA LYS A 112 -4.87 6.44 -7.83
C LYS A 112 -5.91 7.21 -7.02
N ARG A 113 -6.73 7.98 -7.70
CA ARG A 113 -7.78 8.78 -7.08
C ARG A 113 -9.09 8.00 -7.04
N LYS A 114 -9.77 8.06 -5.89
CA LYS A 114 -11.16 7.59 -5.72
C LYS A 114 -12.01 8.74 -5.20
N GLY A 115 -13.27 8.79 -5.64
CA GLY A 115 -14.19 9.85 -5.25
C GLY A 115 -13.98 11.16 -6.00
N LYS A 116 -14.56 12.24 -5.47
CA LYS A 116 -14.48 13.58 -6.04
C LYS A 116 -13.42 14.39 -5.31
N HIS A 117 -12.52 14.99 -6.06
CA HIS A 117 -11.46 15.87 -5.56
C HIS A 117 -11.25 17.02 -6.54
N ASP A 118 -10.68 18.12 -6.06
CA ASP A 118 -10.41 19.32 -6.87
C ASP A 118 -9.21 19.18 -7.81
N PHE A 119 -8.55 18.03 -7.81
CA PHE A 119 -7.39 17.75 -8.63
C PHE A 119 -7.52 16.38 -9.33
N SER A 120 -6.91 16.24 -10.49
CA SER A 120 -6.77 14.96 -11.19
C SER A 120 -5.60 14.15 -10.66
N SER A 121 -5.54 12.86 -11.00
CA SER A 121 -4.40 12.01 -10.65
C SER A 121 -3.10 12.53 -11.24
N ILE A 122 -3.12 13.00 -12.50
CA ILE A 122 -1.94 13.53 -13.19
C ILE A 122 -1.47 14.83 -12.55
N GLU A 123 -2.39 15.73 -12.19
CA GLU A 123 -2.05 16.97 -11.48
C GLU A 123 -1.38 16.66 -10.13
N ALA A 124 -1.92 15.70 -9.38
CA ALA A 124 -1.34 15.27 -8.11
C ALA A 124 0.05 14.66 -8.30
N GLU A 125 0.24 13.79 -9.29
CA GLU A 125 1.55 13.20 -9.62
C GLU A 125 2.60 14.25 -9.95
N ARG A 126 2.23 15.25 -10.77
CA ARG A 126 3.13 16.34 -11.16
C ARG A 126 3.45 17.27 -9.99
N TYR A 127 2.46 17.61 -9.20
CA TYR A 127 2.63 18.51 -8.05
C TYR A 127 3.52 17.87 -6.98
N ILE A 128 3.21 16.65 -6.58
CA ILE A 128 3.96 15.93 -5.56
C ILE A 128 5.37 15.58 -6.08
N GLY A 129 5.47 15.03 -7.28
CA GLY A 129 6.74 14.66 -7.90
C GLY A 129 7.67 15.85 -8.10
N GLY A 130 7.14 16.96 -8.62
CA GLY A 130 7.87 18.22 -8.77
C GLY A 130 8.33 18.79 -7.44
N GLY A 131 7.45 18.79 -6.43
CA GLY A 131 7.77 19.25 -5.09
C GLY A 131 8.88 18.42 -4.42
N LEU A 132 8.80 17.11 -4.50
CA LEU A 132 9.84 16.20 -3.99
C LEU A 132 11.18 16.41 -4.70
N ASN A 133 11.15 16.56 -6.02
CA ASN A 133 12.36 16.83 -6.81
C ASN A 133 13.04 18.16 -6.48
N GLN A 134 12.27 19.17 -6.06
CA GLN A 134 12.80 20.46 -5.62
C GLN A 134 13.33 20.45 -4.19
N HIS A 135 12.68 19.72 -3.28
CA HIS A 135 13.00 19.71 -1.85
C HIS A 135 14.05 18.67 -1.46
N ILE A 136 14.25 17.62 -2.26
CA ILE A 136 15.26 16.58 -2.02
C ILE A 136 16.34 16.72 -3.08
N GLU A 137 17.43 17.40 -2.72
CA GLU A 137 18.48 17.83 -3.66
C GLU A 137 19.12 16.69 -4.45
N SER A 138 19.28 15.53 -3.80
CA SER A 138 19.89 14.33 -4.38
C SER A 138 18.91 13.40 -5.12
N ALA A 139 17.61 13.66 -5.04
CA ALA A 139 16.59 12.87 -5.70
C ALA A 139 16.26 13.39 -7.11
N ARG A 140 15.89 12.50 -8.03
CA ARG A 140 15.48 12.86 -9.40
C ARG A 140 14.25 12.07 -9.83
N VAL A 141 13.32 12.77 -10.49
CA VAL A 141 12.16 12.12 -11.11
C VAL A 141 12.61 11.30 -12.30
N LYS A 142 12.16 10.04 -12.33
CA LYS A 142 12.36 9.11 -13.45
C LYS A 142 11.09 8.31 -13.64
N LEU A 143 10.39 8.55 -14.75
CA LEU A 143 9.06 7.98 -14.98
C LEU A 143 9.09 6.48 -15.35
N THR A 144 10.23 5.98 -15.81
CA THR A 144 10.38 4.59 -16.24
C THR A 144 11.54 3.95 -15.47
N ASN A 145 11.26 2.84 -14.79
CA ASN A 145 12.23 2.08 -14.01
C ASN A 145 13.04 2.96 -13.03
N PRO A 146 12.38 3.65 -12.07
CA PRO A 146 13.09 4.33 -10.98
C PRO A 146 13.75 3.31 -10.04
N ASP A 147 14.68 3.76 -9.20
CA ASP A 147 15.29 2.94 -8.16
C ASP A 147 14.24 2.56 -7.07
#